data_0b31d8d35e556268bdba2f5b734d65ab
#
_entry.id   0b31d8d35e556268bdba2f5b734d65ab
#
_cell.length_a   1.000
_cell.length_b   1.000
_cell.length_c   1.000
_cell.angle_alpha   90.00
_cell.angle_beta   90.00
_cell.angle_gamma   90.00
#
_symmetry.space_group_name_H-M   'P 1'
#
loop_
_entity.id
_entity.type
_entity.pdbx_description
1 polymer ?
#
loop_
_entity_poly.entity_id
_entity_poly.type
_entity_poly.pdbx_seq_one_letter_code
_entity_poly.pdbx_strand_id
1 'polypeptide(L)'
;MKKLKKILALCLTAVTIASVFSGCSANGKAIMTDTYAQYDNLAVDCTVTDQSGKALGSFKLKGKAEENNFVTVDLGETKNFNTVVLKEKGKKVTLFEIYGSNNADSDYEFLYQSDCIEGGHTCFLGDVSYRYLRIFVNQASGSFSLYDIGVYNIKSDTAKDLRVTSYLVVNDIKEDTDFSMLDGITDLILFGTAKYDKNGNIYFADGDGNQADESIYSDKMEILRNAIGDRDINVLCDIAMPYGNDNADIISMFSDANVDHTVESIKAFVDKYNFDGFDLDYEFPNSKNEWKQLNNFLRKLDTAIPDKLISLAIAPWDLQFDEDVIKIIDRAEVMLYDMFTAHGYHSIFPVTVNGINKMLKGGFDRQQLDLGVPFYSRPTNRLGYWGNYNQYEDKLDRYTNLIYFNDFDHSGNPMTAPQYINSVQMISDKTAFAVDCGLGGIMVWHMTCDLPYSHELSLFKAINDTKSAKQN
;
A
#
# COMPACT_ATOMS: atom_id res chain seq x y z
N MET A 1 7.67 21.66 20.05
CA MET A 1 7.32 20.51 20.91
C MET A 1 7.35 19.18 20.14
N LYS A 2 6.82 19.07 18.89
CA LYS A 2 6.88 17.83 18.06
C LYS A 2 8.32 17.40 17.72
N LYS A 3 9.24 18.32 17.33
CA LYS A 3 10.67 18.00 17.12
C LYS A 3 11.39 17.52 18.42
N LEU A 4 10.99 18.01 19.58
CA LEU A 4 11.54 17.53 20.85
C LEU A 4 11.05 16.10 21.17
N LYS A 5 9.83 15.74 20.78
CA LYS A 5 9.31 14.35 20.88
C LYS A 5 10.01 13.42 19.89
N LYS A 6 10.32 13.90 18.63
CA LYS A 6 11.14 13.15 17.66
C LYS A 6 12.55 12.84 18.24
N ILE A 7 13.19 13.80 18.89
CA ILE A 7 14.51 13.61 19.52
C ILE A 7 14.42 12.66 20.73
N LEU A 8 13.37 12.73 21.53
CA LEU A 8 13.19 11.82 22.68
C LEU A 8 12.82 10.39 22.25
N ALA A 9 12.02 10.23 21.21
CA ALA A 9 11.71 8.90 20.62
C ALA A 9 12.96 8.27 20.00
N LEU A 10 13.80 9.05 19.27
CA LEU A 10 15.07 8.55 18.76
C LEU A 10 16.06 8.14 19.87
N CYS A 11 16.06 8.84 21.02
CA CYS A 11 16.97 8.51 22.12
C CYS A 11 16.51 7.31 22.97
N LEU A 12 15.22 7.00 23.05
CA LEU A 12 14.74 5.81 23.78
C LEU A 12 14.75 4.52 22.96
N THR A 13 14.61 4.61 21.62
CA THR A 13 14.74 3.44 20.73
C THR A 13 16.19 3.10 20.40
N ALA A 14 17.14 4.03 20.55
CA ALA A 14 18.55 3.81 20.24
C ALA A 14 19.29 2.89 21.23
N VAL A 15 18.70 2.52 22.36
CA VAL A 15 19.39 1.69 23.38
C VAL A 15 19.07 0.19 23.26
N THR A 16 18.02 -0.19 22.54
CA THR A 16 17.65 -1.63 22.39
C THR A 16 17.76 -2.17 20.95
N ILE A 17 18.00 -1.34 19.93
CA ILE A 17 18.08 -1.77 18.52
C ILE A 17 19.50 -1.70 17.95
N ALA A 18 20.49 -1.22 18.70
CA ALA A 18 21.88 -1.06 18.22
C ALA A 18 22.67 -2.35 18.00
N SER A 19 22.07 -3.53 18.14
CA SER A 19 22.79 -4.82 17.95
C SER A 19 22.37 -5.64 16.73
N VAL A 20 21.47 -5.16 15.86
CA VAL A 20 20.99 -5.93 14.70
C VAL A 20 21.28 -5.27 13.34
N PHE A 21 21.76 -4.01 13.29
CA PHE A 21 21.97 -3.27 12.04
C PHE A 21 23.42 -3.15 11.56
N SER A 22 24.23 -4.20 11.74
CA SER A 22 25.52 -4.32 11.04
C SER A 22 25.44 -5.40 9.97
N GLY A 23 24.90 -5.08 8.78
CA GLY A 23 24.85 -6.08 7.71
C GLY A 23 24.08 -5.69 6.46
N CYS A 24 24.03 -4.42 6.06
CA CYS A 24 23.64 -4.07 4.70
C CYS A 24 24.75 -4.45 3.72
N SER A 25 24.89 -5.73 3.39
CA SER A 25 25.70 -6.15 2.26
C SER A 25 24.90 -6.04 0.97
N ALA A 26 25.51 -5.45 -0.04
CA ALA A 26 24.99 -5.05 -1.33
C ALA A 26 24.58 -6.20 -2.29
N ASN A 27 23.99 -7.27 -1.80
CA ASN A 27 23.43 -8.32 -2.64
C ASN A 27 21.95 -8.47 -2.35
N GLY A 28 21.12 -7.95 -3.25
CA GLY A 28 19.67 -7.81 -3.19
C GLY A 28 18.87 -9.05 -2.81
N LYS A 29 18.97 -9.50 -1.56
CA LYS A 29 17.98 -10.39 -0.98
C LYS A 29 16.69 -9.58 -0.81
N ALA A 30 15.61 -10.13 -1.32
CA ALA A 30 14.30 -9.46 -1.29
C ALA A 30 13.89 -9.22 0.16
N ILE A 31 13.26 -8.06 0.44
CA ILE A 31 12.69 -7.70 1.75
C ILE A 31 11.90 -8.84 2.41
N MET A 32 11.22 -9.68 1.61
CA MET A 32 10.54 -10.89 2.08
C MET A 32 11.46 -11.83 2.87
N THR A 33 12.67 -12.08 2.36
CA THR A 33 13.63 -12.97 3.05
C THR A 33 14.13 -12.34 4.33
N ASP A 34 14.49 -11.06 4.29
CA ASP A 34 15.04 -10.35 5.45
C ASP A 34 13.97 -10.13 6.53
N THR A 35 12.73 -9.84 6.14
CA THR A 35 11.61 -9.67 7.05
C THR A 35 11.30 -10.96 7.81
N TYR A 36 11.13 -12.07 7.10
CA TYR A 36 10.70 -13.33 7.74
C TYR A 36 11.85 -14.12 8.36
N ALA A 37 13.12 -13.78 8.08
CA ALA A 37 14.27 -14.40 8.72
C ALA A 37 14.41 -14.11 10.24
N GLN A 38 13.72 -13.08 10.73
CA GLN A 38 13.71 -12.71 12.15
C GLN A 38 12.67 -13.45 12.99
N TYR A 39 11.76 -14.20 12.35
CA TYR A 39 10.67 -14.92 13.01
C TYR A 39 10.93 -16.43 12.98
N ASP A 40 10.43 -17.13 13.99
CA ASP A 40 10.50 -18.59 14.07
C ASP A 40 9.59 -19.22 13.01
N ASN A 41 10.18 -19.90 12.04
CA ASN A 41 9.44 -20.62 11.03
C ASN A 41 8.99 -21.98 11.57
N LEU A 42 7.69 -22.15 11.80
CA LEU A 42 7.08 -23.36 12.32
C LEU A 42 7.15 -24.56 11.33
N ALA A 43 7.49 -24.31 10.06
CA ALA A 43 7.63 -25.33 9.03
C ALA A 43 9.08 -25.82 8.84
N VAL A 44 10.02 -25.40 9.69
CA VAL A 44 11.40 -25.93 9.66
C VAL A 44 11.40 -27.42 10.06
N ASP A 45 12.08 -28.24 9.27
CA ASP A 45 12.21 -29.71 9.47
C ASP A 45 10.89 -30.50 9.47
N CYS A 46 9.80 -29.88 9.00
CA CYS A 46 8.50 -30.52 8.86
C CYS A 46 8.48 -31.58 7.77
N THR A 47 7.66 -32.62 7.97
CA THR A 47 7.41 -33.63 6.95
C THR A 47 6.51 -33.03 5.87
N VAL A 48 6.96 -33.13 4.61
CA VAL A 48 6.18 -32.72 3.44
C VAL A 48 5.90 -33.94 2.59
N THR A 49 4.63 -34.16 2.22
CA THR A 49 4.21 -35.25 1.33
C THR A 49 3.50 -34.73 0.09
N ASP A 50 3.65 -35.45 -1.03
CA ASP A 50 2.83 -35.19 -2.22
C ASP A 50 1.42 -35.80 -2.07
N GLN A 51 0.57 -35.60 -3.08
CA GLN A 51 -0.82 -36.10 -3.11
C GLN A 51 -0.91 -37.64 -3.04
N SER A 52 0.16 -38.39 -3.28
CA SER A 52 0.21 -39.86 -3.11
C SER A 52 0.62 -40.28 -1.71
N GLY A 53 0.95 -39.36 -0.81
CA GLY A 53 1.49 -39.59 0.51
C GLY A 53 2.99 -39.87 0.53
N LYS A 54 3.69 -39.70 -0.60
CA LYS A 54 5.13 -39.90 -0.70
C LYS A 54 5.86 -38.71 -0.06
N ALA A 55 6.79 -39.01 0.86
CA ALA A 55 7.62 -37.99 1.49
C ALA A 55 8.53 -37.28 0.45
N LEU A 56 8.57 -35.94 0.57
CA LEU A 56 9.43 -35.07 -0.20
C LEU A 56 10.54 -34.53 0.70
N GLY A 57 11.75 -34.70 0.59
CA GLY A 57 12.82 -34.29 1.51
C GLY A 57 12.86 -32.75 1.83
N SER A 58 12.06 -31.96 1.19
CA SER A 58 11.85 -30.51 1.42
C SER A 58 10.55 -30.07 0.80
N PHE A 59 10.03 -28.89 1.20
CA PHE A 59 8.87 -28.29 0.54
C PHE A 59 9.15 -28.08 -0.95
N LYS A 60 8.31 -28.66 -1.79
CA LYS A 60 8.41 -28.54 -3.24
C LYS A 60 7.13 -29.01 -3.90
N LEU A 61 6.47 -28.09 -4.57
CA LEU A 61 5.30 -28.39 -5.40
C LEU A 61 5.60 -27.96 -6.84
N LYS A 62 5.56 -28.91 -7.78
CA LYS A 62 5.89 -28.67 -9.19
C LYS A 62 4.89 -29.34 -10.10
N GLY A 63 4.72 -28.79 -11.29
CA GLY A 63 3.97 -29.42 -12.34
C GLY A 63 3.14 -28.43 -13.14
N LYS A 64 2.03 -28.93 -13.68
CA LYS A 64 0.96 -28.13 -14.24
C LYS A 64 -0.14 -28.03 -13.19
N ALA A 65 -0.97 -26.99 -13.28
CA ALA A 65 -2.18 -26.90 -12.47
C ALA A 65 -3.14 -28.03 -12.90
N GLU A 66 -3.43 -28.93 -11.97
CA GLU A 66 -4.30 -30.10 -12.15
C GLU A 66 -5.11 -30.26 -10.86
N GLU A 67 -6.29 -30.84 -10.93
CA GLU A 67 -7.29 -30.92 -9.86
C GLU A 67 -6.77 -31.54 -8.55
N ASN A 68 -5.71 -32.31 -8.56
CA ASN A 68 -5.12 -32.96 -7.39
C ASN A 68 -3.64 -32.60 -7.16
N ASN A 69 -3.17 -31.48 -7.68
CA ASN A 69 -1.79 -31.09 -7.49
C ASN A 69 -1.61 -30.28 -6.21
N PHE A 70 -1.36 -30.96 -5.11
CA PHE A 70 -1.11 -30.36 -3.80
C PHE A 70 0.04 -31.04 -3.06
N VAL A 71 0.53 -30.36 -2.04
CA VAL A 71 1.40 -30.92 -1.01
C VAL A 71 0.76 -30.75 0.36
N THR A 72 1.05 -31.71 1.25
CA THR A 72 0.69 -31.62 2.67
C THR A 72 1.95 -31.37 3.49
N VAL A 73 1.91 -30.36 4.35
CA VAL A 73 2.94 -30.01 5.33
C VAL A 73 2.44 -30.45 6.70
N ASP A 74 3.15 -31.37 7.38
CA ASP A 74 2.86 -31.78 8.76
C ASP A 74 3.76 -31.02 9.72
N LEU A 75 3.18 -30.12 10.50
CA LEU A 75 3.87 -29.30 11.50
C LEU A 75 4.27 -30.11 12.77
N GLY A 76 4.02 -31.42 12.78
CA GLY A 76 4.34 -32.34 13.87
C GLY A 76 3.31 -32.37 14.98
N GLU A 77 2.75 -31.24 15.34
CA GLU A 77 1.66 -31.07 16.30
C GLU A 77 0.76 -29.90 15.89
N THR A 78 -0.38 -29.75 16.55
CA THR A 78 -1.24 -28.57 16.34
C THR A 78 -0.49 -27.31 16.76
N LYS A 79 -0.32 -26.36 15.84
CA LYS A 79 0.36 -25.08 16.04
C LYS A 79 -0.63 -23.92 15.82
N ASN A 80 -0.44 -22.86 16.60
CA ASN A 80 -1.08 -21.58 16.33
C ASN A 80 -0.23 -20.78 15.36
N PHE A 81 -0.82 -20.24 14.31
CA PHE A 81 -0.15 -19.37 13.34
C PHE A 81 -1.16 -18.44 12.67
N ASN A 82 -0.66 -17.38 12.02
CA ASN A 82 -1.50 -16.42 11.33
C ASN A 82 -0.97 -16.04 9.93
N THR A 83 0.23 -16.47 9.58
CA THR A 83 0.89 -16.07 8.35
C THR A 83 1.56 -17.27 7.69
N VAL A 84 1.30 -17.45 6.40
CA VAL A 84 2.02 -18.39 5.54
C VAL A 84 2.73 -17.61 4.44
N VAL A 85 4.01 -17.90 4.21
CA VAL A 85 4.79 -17.29 3.13
C VAL A 85 5.14 -18.37 2.11
N LEU A 86 4.73 -18.17 0.87
CA LEU A 86 5.04 -19.06 -0.24
C LEU A 86 6.01 -18.39 -1.21
N LYS A 87 6.95 -19.15 -1.78
CA LYS A 87 7.87 -18.65 -2.82
C LYS A 87 7.79 -19.51 -4.07
N GLU A 88 7.70 -18.83 -5.22
CA GLU A 88 7.67 -19.45 -6.54
C GLU A 88 8.94 -19.12 -7.32
N LYS A 89 9.45 -20.12 -8.05
CA LYS A 89 10.47 -19.91 -9.08
C LYS A 89 9.80 -19.68 -10.43
N GLY A 90 9.68 -18.42 -10.81
CA GLY A 90 9.00 -17.99 -12.02
C GLY A 90 7.76 -17.15 -11.70
N LYS A 91 6.83 -17.08 -12.63
CA LYS A 91 5.63 -16.23 -12.56
C LYS A 91 4.47 -16.98 -13.25
N LYS A 92 4.14 -18.15 -12.73
CA LYS A 92 3.24 -19.08 -13.41
C LYS A 92 1.94 -19.30 -12.68
N VAL A 93 1.97 -19.31 -11.34
CA VAL A 93 0.78 -19.50 -10.52
C VAL A 93 -0.15 -18.29 -10.67
N THR A 94 -1.41 -18.57 -10.99
CA THR A 94 -2.47 -17.56 -11.17
C THR A 94 -3.70 -17.81 -10.29
N LEU A 95 -3.72 -18.93 -9.56
CA LEU A 95 -4.67 -19.21 -8.49
C LEU A 95 -4.13 -20.33 -7.61
N PHE A 96 -4.10 -20.09 -6.30
CA PHE A 96 -3.72 -21.09 -5.31
C PHE A 96 -4.59 -20.98 -4.05
N GLU A 97 -4.65 -22.07 -3.31
CA GLU A 97 -5.45 -22.20 -2.10
C GLU A 97 -4.65 -22.86 -0.97
N ILE A 98 -5.02 -22.54 0.26
CA ILE A 98 -4.47 -23.16 1.48
C ILE A 98 -5.64 -23.71 2.30
N TYR A 99 -5.47 -24.96 2.76
CA TYR A 99 -6.39 -25.63 3.65
C TYR A 99 -5.66 -26.10 4.92
N GLY A 100 -6.37 -26.15 6.05
CA GLY A 100 -5.85 -26.63 7.32
C GLY A 100 -6.64 -27.79 7.88
N SER A 101 -5.99 -28.72 8.56
CA SER A 101 -6.64 -29.82 9.31
C SER A 101 -5.81 -30.24 10.52
N ASN A 102 -6.49 -30.83 11.52
CA ASN A 102 -5.85 -31.56 12.61
C ASN A 102 -5.84 -33.08 12.38
N ASN A 103 -6.38 -33.54 11.24
CA ASN A 103 -6.36 -34.93 10.78
C ASN A 103 -5.61 -35.02 9.44
N ALA A 104 -4.68 -35.95 9.32
CA ALA A 104 -3.84 -36.06 8.13
C ALA A 104 -4.63 -36.36 6.84
N ASP A 105 -5.71 -37.13 6.95
CA ASP A 105 -6.40 -37.70 5.80
C ASP A 105 -7.74 -37.03 5.47
N SER A 106 -8.33 -36.29 6.43
CA SER A 106 -9.69 -35.74 6.31
C SER A 106 -9.83 -34.37 6.96
N ASP A 107 -11.04 -33.82 6.88
CA ASP A 107 -11.51 -32.62 7.62
C ASP A 107 -10.65 -31.37 7.34
N TYR A 108 -10.22 -31.21 6.09
CA TYR A 108 -9.52 -30.02 5.65
C TYR A 108 -10.49 -28.87 5.44
N GLU A 109 -10.28 -27.81 6.20
CA GLU A 109 -11.03 -26.57 6.11
C GLU A 109 -10.32 -25.59 5.18
N PHE A 110 -11.08 -24.88 4.36
CA PHE A 110 -10.57 -23.81 3.51
C PHE A 110 -10.14 -22.63 4.37
N LEU A 111 -8.92 -22.16 4.17
CA LEU A 111 -8.34 -21.03 4.94
C LEU A 111 -8.08 -19.80 4.07
N TYR A 112 -7.68 -20.01 2.81
CA TYR A 112 -7.13 -18.92 2.03
C TYR A 112 -7.14 -19.22 0.54
N GLN A 113 -7.33 -18.16 -0.25
CA GLN A 113 -7.15 -18.16 -1.70
C GLN A 113 -6.54 -16.83 -2.14
N SER A 114 -5.63 -16.87 -3.13
CA SER A 114 -5.17 -15.68 -3.85
C SER A 114 -4.60 -16.03 -5.22
N ASP A 115 -4.30 -14.98 -5.98
CA ASP A 115 -3.57 -15.07 -7.24
C ASP A 115 -2.06 -14.86 -7.02
N CYS A 116 -1.25 -15.17 -8.03
CA CYS A 116 0.13 -14.73 -8.20
C CYS A 116 1.05 -14.81 -6.95
N ILE A 117 1.98 -15.77 -6.93
CA ILE A 117 3.00 -15.90 -5.88
C ILE A 117 4.30 -15.15 -6.21
N GLU A 118 4.77 -15.21 -7.43
CA GLU A 118 5.92 -14.54 -8.03
C GLU A 118 7.03 -14.08 -7.04
N GLY A 119 7.95 -14.96 -6.73
CA GLY A 119 9.10 -14.63 -5.85
C GLY A 119 8.79 -14.68 -4.36
N GLY A 120 7.59 -14.32 -3.94
CA GLY A 120 7.12 -14.44 -2.56
C GLY A 120 5.76 -13.78 -2.35
N HIS A 121 4.87 -14.47 -1.62
CA HIS A 121 3.56 -13.98 -1.23
C HIS A 121 3.33 -14.23 0.25
N THR A 122 2.90 -13.21 0.97
CA THR A 122 2.46 -13.31 2.36
C THR A 122 0.96 -13.56 2.37
N CYS A 123 0.57 -14.72 2.86
CA CYS A 123 -0.83 -15.12 3.04
C CYS A 123 -1.21 -14.86 4.50
N PHE A 124 -2.01 -13.86 4.77
CA PHE A 124 -2.53 -13.60 6.10
C PHE A 124 -3.83 -14.38 6.32
N LEU A 125 -3.80 -15.32 7.27
CA LEU A 125 -4.91 -16.24 7.54
C LEU A 125 -5.81 -15.78 8.70
N GLY A 126 -5.41 -14.75 9.45
CA GLY A 126 -5.90 -14.55 10.81
C GLY A 126 -5.37 -15.64 11.75
N ASP A 127 -5.78 -15.62 13.01
CA ASP A 127 -5.32 -16.60 13.99
C ASP A 127 -6.03 -17.95 13.75
N VAL A 128 -5.23 -18.96 13.40
CA VAL A 128 -5.68 -20.32 13.12
C VAL A 128 -4.85 -21.34 13.89
N SER A 129 -5.37 -22.59 14.06
CA SER A 129 -4.74 -23.63 14.84
C SER A 129 -4.89 -25.00 14.17
N TYR A 130 -3.83 -25.41 13.45
CA TYR A 130 -3.83 -26.67 12.71
C TYR A 130 -2.47 -27.37 12.82
N ARG A 131 -2.47 -28.70 12.60
CA ARG A 131 -1.25 -29.51 12.42
C ARG A 131 -0.88 -29.67 10.96
N TYR A 132 -1.84 -29.84 10.08
CA TYR A 132 -1.62 -30.13 8.66
C TYR A 132 -2.05 -28.95 7.81
N LEU A 133 -1.20 -28.58 6.86
CA LEU A 133 -1.52 -27.61 5.82
C LEU A 133 -1.47 -28.27 4.45
N ARG A 134 -2.48 -28.07 3.61
CA ARG A 134 -2.45 -28.41 2.19
C ARG A 134 -2.37 -27.16 1.35
N ILE A 135 -1.43 -27.16 0.42
CA ILE A 135 -1.20 -26.08 -0.55
C ILE A 135 -1.57 -26.62 -1.93
N PHE A 136 -2.59 -26.04 -2.54
CA PHE A 136 -3.06 -26.35 -3.89
C PHE A 136 -2.65 -25.27 -4.86
N VAL A 137 -2.31 -25.65 -6.10
CA VAL A 137 -2.20 -24.72 -7.24
C VAL A 137 -3.32 -25.06 -8.21
N ASN A 138 -4.36 -24.24 -8.24
CA ASN A 138 -5.57 -24.47 -9.00
C ASN A 138 -5.42 -24.01 -10.45
N GLN A 139 -4.68 -22.89 -10.67
CA GLN A 139 -4.42 -22.36 -12.01
C GLN A 139 -2.98 -21.90 -12.15
N ALA A 140 -2.42 -22.11 -13.33
CA ALA A 140 -1.10 -21.61 -13.70
C ALA A 140 -1.02 -21.39 -15.22
N SER A 141 -0.27 -20.38 -15.65
CA SER A 141 -0.01 -20.05 -17.06
C SER A 141 1.00 -21.00 -17.72
N GLY A 142 1.39 -22.08 -17.05
CA GLY A 142 2.35 -23.09 -17.51
C GLY A 142 2.87 -23.95 -16.37
N SER A 143 3.98 -24.65 -16.56
CA SER A 143 4.60 -25.40 -15.48
C SER A 143 5.14 -24.46 -14.41
N PHE A 144 4.74 -24.67 -13.17
CA PHE A 144 5.13 -23.87 -11.98
C PHE A 144 6.10 -24.64 -11.08
N SER A 145 6.73 -23.92 -10.14
CA SER A 145 7.59 -24.50 -9.12
C SER A 145 7.58 -23.66 -7.85
N LEU A 146 6.80 -24.08 -6.86
CA LEU A 146 6.94 -23.60 -5.48
C LEU A 146 8.12 -24.32 -4.84
N TYR A 147 8.98 -23.60 -4.13
CA TYR A 147 10.23 -24.16 -3.62
C TYR A 147 10.50 -23.87 -2.13
N ASP A 148 9.71 -22.98 -1.52
CA ASP A 148 9.89 -22.61 -0.12
C ASP A 148 8.55 -22.26 0.52
N ILE A 149 8.40 -22.61 1.80
CA ILE A 149 7.27 -22.28 2.65
C ILE A 149 7.76 -21.82 4.02
N GLY A 150 7.17 -20.75 4.51
CA GLY A 150 7.28 -20.33 5.90
C GLY A 150 5.89 -20.33 6.55
N VAL A 151 5.82 -20.78 7.80
CA VAL A 151 4.60 -20.72 8.63
C VAL A 151 4.95 -20.00 9.92
N TYR A 152 4.23 -18.94 10.24
CA TYR A 152 4.60 -18.03 11.32
C TYR A 152 3.40 -17.65 12.18
N ASN A 153 3.66 -17.45 13.47
CA ASN A 153 2.76 -16.75 14.37
C ASN A 153 3.36 -15.39 14.69
N ILE A 154 2.96 -14.37 13.93
CA ILE A 154 3.56 -13.03 14.04
C ILE A 154 2.58 -12.09 14.71
N LYS A 155 3.00 -11.57 15.86
CA LYS A 155 2.35 -10.48 16.57
C LYS A 155 3.35 -9.33 16.76
N SER A 156 2.86 -8.11 16.83
CA SER A 156 3.70 -6.92 16.95
C SER A 156 3.02 -5.86 17.83
N ASP A 157 3.73 -5.40 18.86
CA ASP A 157 3.26 -4.29 19.69
C ASP A 157 3.12 -2.98 18.91
N THR A 158 3.82 -2.84 17.77
CA THR A 158 3.77 -1.66 16.92
C THR A 158 2.68 -1.71 15.85
N ALA A 159 1.94 -2.82 15.73
CA ALA A 159 0.86 -2.93 14.73
C ALA A 159 -0.21 -1.84 14.92
N LYS A 160 -0.48 -1.43 16.16
CA LYS A 160 -1.41 -0.32 16.49
C LYS A 160 -0.93 1.03 15.94
N ASP A 161 0.39 1.21 15.84
CA ASP A 161 1.01 2.48 15.44
C ASP A 161 1.14 2.60 13.90
N LEU A 162 0.79 1.55 13.15
CA LEU A 162 0.74 1.60 11.69
C LEU A 162 -0.26 2.68 11.26
N ARG A 163 0.23 3.70 10.53
CA ARG A 163 -0.63 4.76 9.99
C ARG A 163 -1.59 4.20 8.95
N VAL A 164 -2.76 4.83 8.85
CA VAL A 164 -3.70 4.63 7.75
C VAL A 164 -3.94 5.99 7.13
N THR A 165 -3.20 6.28 6.09
CA THR A 165 -3.31 7.51 5.30
C THR A 165 -4.33 7.31 4.18
N SER A 166 -5.25 8.24 4.00
CA SER A 166 -6.17 8.20 2.87
C SER A 166 -6.20 9.50 2.11
N TYR A 167 -6.23 9.41 0.79
CA TYR A 167 -6.60 10.55 -0.05
C TYR A 167 -8.12 10.73 -0.04
N LEU A 168 -8.56 11.97 0.05
CA LEU A 168 -9.94 12.39 -0.14
C LEU A 168 -9.98 13.48 -1.21
N VAL A 169 -10.65 13.22 -2.31
CA VAL A 169 -10.84 14.22 -3.36
C VAL A 169 -11.72 15.35 -2.83
N VAL A 170 -11.24 16.60 -2.88
CA VAL A 170 -11.95 17.75 -2.30
C VAL A 170 -13.36 17.91 -2.89
N ASN A 171 -13.56 17.55 -4.16
CA ASN A 171 -14.88 17.60 -4.78
C ASN A 171 -15.89 16.59 -4.22
N ASP A 172 -15.41 15.56 -3.56
CA ASP A 172 -16.26 14.55 -2.91
C ASP A 172 -16.70 14.96 -1.50
N ILE A 173 -16.20 16.08 -0.96
CA ILE A 173 -16.65 16.61 0.32
C ILE A 173 -18.00 17.30 0.12
N LYS A 174 -19.07 16.67 0.60
CA LYS A 174 -20.47 17.11 0.52
C LYS A 174 -21.18 16.73 1.81
N GLU A 175 -22.38 17.31 2.03
CA GLU A 175 -23.19 17.01 3.23
C GLU A 175 -23.63 15.53 3.30
N ASP A 176 -23.76 14.86 2.15
CA ASP A 176 -24.18 13.47 2.03
C ASP A 176 -23.02 12.46 1.89
N THR A 177 -21.78 12.94 1.99
CA THR A 177 -20.60 12.05 1.94
C THR A 177 -20.58 11.13 3.16
N ASP A 178 -20.39 9.83 2.93
CA ASP A 178 -20.17 8.88 4.02
C ASP A 178 -18.76 9.04 4.59
N PHE A 179 -18.68 9.53 5.81
CA PHE A 179 -17.44 9.71 6.57
C PHE A 179 -17.21 8.59 7.62
N SER A 180 -17.94 7.48 7.56
CA SER A 180 -17.79 6.38 8.54
C SER A 180 -16.38 5.78 8.56
N MET A 181 -15.61 5.90 7.46
CA MET A 181 -14.24 5.42 7.35
C MET A 181 -13.25 6.19 8.23
N LEU A 182 -13.58 7.42 8.66
CA LEU A 182 -12.69 8.23 9.51
C LEU A 182 -12.32 7.55 10.83
N ASP A 183 -13.14 6.61 11.32
CA ASP A 183 -12.81 5.82 12.51
C ASP A 183 -11.57 4.92 12.32
N GLY A 184 -11.22 4.62 11.06
CA GLY A 184 -10.09 3.77 10.70
C GLY A 184 -8.88 4.50 10.14
N ILE A 185 -8.91 5.85 10.08
CA ILE A 185 -7.88 6.69 9.44
C ILE A 185 -7.09 7.45 10.49
N THR A 186 -5.79 7.58 10.29
CA THR A 186 -4.90 8.42 11.13
C THR A 186 -4.50 9.71 10.43
N ASP A 187 -4.54 9.71 9.09
CA ASP A 187 -4.08 10.82 8.27
C ASP A 187 -4.95 10.95 7.01
N LEU A 188 -5.29 12.19 6.69
CA LEU A 188 -6.12 12.53 5.54
C LEU A 188 -5.39 13.53 4.66
N ILE A 189 -5.18 13.18 3.39
CA ILE A 189 -4.61 14.06 2.38
C ILE A 189 -5.75 14.55 1.48
N LEU A 190 -5.96 15.85 1.45
CA LEU A 190 -7.03 16.46 0.67
C LEU A 190 -6.56 16.69 -0.76
N PHE A 191 -6.78 15.70 -1.63
CA PHE A 191 -6.38 15.74 -3.04
C PHE A 191 -7.12 16.83 -3.82
N GLY A 192 -6.33 17.58 -4.59
CA GLY A 192 -6.86 18.69 -5.39
C GLY A 192 -7.22 19.93 -4.58
N THR A 193 -6.68 20.06 -3.36
CA THR A 193 -6.89 21.22 -2.50
C THR A 193 -6.33 22.49 -3.10
N ALA A 194 -5.12 22.41 -3.65
CA ALA A 194 -4.39 23.55 -4.13
C ALA A 194 -3.92 23.37 -5.57
N LYS A 195 -3.89 24.49 -6.29
CA LYS A 195 -3.29 24.64 -7.61
C LYS A 195 -2.17 25.68 -7.54
N TYR A 196 -1.38 25.69 -8.56
CA TYR A 196 -0.21 26.57 -8.70
C TYR A 196 -0.19 27.25 -10.06
N ASP A 197 0.56 28.33 -10.15
CA ASP A 197 0.94 28.93 -11.42
C ASP A 197 2.47 28.88 -11.60
N LYS A 198 2.92 29.24 -12.78
CA LYS A 198 4.35 29.29 -13.13
C LYS A 198 5.22 30.23 -12.28
N ASN A 199 4.58 31.16 -11.55
CA ASN A 199 5.27 32.11 -10.67
C ASN A 199 5.36 31.59 -9.23
N GLY A 200 4.69 30.46 -8.92
CA GLY A 200 4.65 29.89 -7.58
C GLY A 200 3.54 30.43 -6.69
N ASN A 201 2.50 31.06 -7.25
CA ASN A 201 1.32 31.40 -6.50
C ASN A 201 0.50 30.12 -6.26
N ILE A 202 0.02 29.96 -5.02
CA ILE A 202 -0.83 28.84 -4.59
C ILE A 202 -2.23 29.36 -4.29
N TYR A 203 -3.23 28.69 -4.83
CA TYR A 203 -4.63 29.09 -4.69
C TYR A 203 -5.56 27.88 -4.66
N PHE A 204 -6.78 28.07 -4.14
CA PHE A 204 -7.82 27.06 -4.26
C PHE A 204 -8.28 26.89 -5.69
N ALA A 205 -8.53 25.65 -6.09
CA ALA A 205 -9.11 25.33 -7.37
C ALA A 205 -10.53 24.79 -7.21
N ASP A 206 -11.40 25.13 -8.18
CA ASP A 206 -12.61 24.39 -8.43
C ASP A 206 -12.29 23.03 -9.09
N GLY A 207 -13.31 22.19 -9.29
CA GLY A 207 -13.14 20.90 -9.96
C GLY A 207 -12.57 20.97 -11.38
N ASP A 208 -12.67 22.14 -12.02
CA ASP A 208 -12.18 22.41 -13.38
C ASP A 208 -10.76 23.01 -13.38
N GLY A 209 -10.17 23.24 -12.21
CA GLY A 209 -8.82 23.77 -12.05
C GLY A 209 -8.71 25.29 -12.10
N ASN A 210 -9.83 26.03 -12.11
CA ASN A 210 -9.82 27.48 -11.99
C ASN A 210 -9.72 27.90 -10.53
N GLN A 211 -9.29 29.14 -10.28
CA GLN A 211 -9.29 29.68 -8.93
C GLN A 211 -10.70 29.72 -8.36
N ALA A 212 -10.93 28.98 -7.29
CA ALA A 212 -12.22 28.90 -6.62
C ALA A 212 -12.45 30.11 -5.70
N ASP A 213 -13.74 30.42 -5.44
CA ASP A 213 -14.12 31.33 -4.37
C ASP A 213 -13.79 30.69 -3.01
N GLU A 214 -13.17 31.46 -2.12
CA GLU A 214 -12.83 30.98 -0.77
C GLU A 214 -14.04 30.53 0.05
N SER A 215 -15.25 31.06 -0.22
CA SER A 215 -16.47 30.65 0.48
C SER A 215 -16.82 29.19 0.20
N ILE A 216 -16.72 28.74 -1.05
CA ILE A 216 -17.00 27.34 -1.44
C ILE A 216 -16.06 26.39 -0.71
N TYR A 217 -14.79 26.78 -0.56
CA TYR A 217 -13.82 25.97 0.14
C TYR A 217 -14.06 25.97 1.66
N SER A 218 -14.41 27.11 2.24
CA SER A 218 -14.72 27.23 3.68
C SER A 218 -15.87 26.30 4.05
N ASP A 219 -16.92 26.21 3.24
CA ASP A 219 -18.06 25.33 3.47
C ASP A 219 -17.63 23.84 3.46
N LYS A 220 -16.79 23.44 2.50
CA LYS A 220 -16.26 22.06 2.44
C LYS A 220 -15.41 21.71 3.66
N MET A 221 -14.55 22.64 4.08
CA MET A 221 -13.70 22.44 5.27
C MET A 221 -14.54 22.42 6.56
N GLU A 222 -15.64 23.15 6.63
CA GLU A 222 -16.57 23.07 7.76
C GLU A 222 -17.25 21.69 7.82
N ILE A 223 -17.76 21.18 6.70
CA ILE A 223 -18.34 19.83 6.59
C ILE A 223 -17.30 18.79 7.07
N LEU A 224 -16.08 18.85 6.54
CA LEU A 224 -15.03 17.90 6.88
C LEU A 224 -14.63 17.96 8.36
N ARG A 225 -14.43 19.18 8.92
CA ARG A 225 -14.07 19.35 10.33
C ARG A 225 -15.16 18.82 11.26
N ASN A 226 -16.42 19.07 10.92
CA ASN A 226 -17.56 18.53 11.67
C ASN A 226 -17.57 17.00 11.62
N ALA A 227 -17.26 16.42 10.45
CA ALA A 227 -17.15 14.96 10.29
C ALA A 227 -15.97 14.37 11.08
N ILE A 228 -14.81 15.01 11.10
CA ILE A 228 -13.64 14.59 11.88
C ILE A 228 -13.95 14.66 13.40
N GLY A 229 -14.60 15.74 13.86
CA GLY A 229 -14.93 15.92 15.27
C GLY A 229 -13.68 15.90 16.16
N ASP A 230 -13.72 15.11 17.24
CA ASP A 230 -12.64 14.98 18.22
C ASP A 230 -11.57 13.91 17.85
N ARG A 231 -11.62 13.34 16.64
CA ARG A 231 -10.63 12.34 16.21
C ARG A 231 -9.25 12.95 16.02
N ASP A 232 -8.22 12.24 16.45
CA ASP A 232 -6.81 12.64 16.24
C ASP A 232 -6.36 12.26 14.83
N ILE A 233 -6.81 13.01 13.83
CA ILE A 233 -6.51 12.83 12.41
C ILE A 233 -5.69 14.04 11.95
N ASN A 234 -4.49 13.79 11.37
CA ASN A 234 -3.76 14.85 10.68
C ASN A 234 -4.42 15.11 9.32
N VAL A 235 -4.59 16.39 8.98
CA VAL A 235 -5.13 16.80 7.68
C VAL A 235 -4.06 17.56 6.91
N LEU A 236 -3.67 17.03 5.76
CA LEU A 236 -2.68 17.62 4.88
C LEU A 236 -3.34 18.20 3.64
N CYS A 237 -2.87 19.36 3.17
CA CYS A 237 -3.23 19.85 1.84
C CYS A 237 -2.31 19.23 0.80
N ASP A 238 -2.84 19.02 -0.40
CA ASP A 238 -2.10 18.46 -1.52
C ASP A 238 -1.99 19.44 -2.68
N ILE A 239 -0.86 19.40 -3.37
CA ILE A 239 -0.67 19.95 -4.71
C ILE A 239 -0.43 18.79 -5.67
N ALA A 240 -1.44 18.45 -6.46
CA ALA A 240 -1.34 17.45 -7.50
C ALA A 240 -0.76 18.03 -8.80
N MET A 241 0.26 17.37 -9.31
CA MET A 241 0.95 17.68 -10.57
C MET A 241 0.91 16.43 -11.47
N PRO A 242 -0.27 16.14 -12.11
CA PRO A 242 -0.56 14.85 -12.70
C PRO A 242 0.30 14.53 -13.94
N TYR A 243 0.49 13.24 -14.17
CA TYR A 243 1.22 12.68 -15.30
C TYR A 243 0.72 13.20 -16.66
N GLY A 244 1.65 13.47 -17.55
CA GLY A 244 1.36 13.89 -18.93
C GLY A 244 1.18 15.40 -19.12
N ASN A 245 1.25 16.19 -18.05
CA ASN A 245 1.30 17.64 -18.16
C ASN A 245 2.67 18.10 -18.70
N ASP A 246 2.64 19.26 -19.37
CA ASP A 246 3.87 20.02 -19.66
C ASP A 246 4.43 20.51 -18.32
N ASN A 247 5.57 19.98 -17.91
CA ASN A 247 6.25 20.35 -16.66
C ASN A 247 6.81 21.81 -16.66
N ALA A 248 6.53 22.59 -17.69
CA ALA A 248 7.07 23.96 -17.83
C ALA A 248 6.72 24.87 -16.65
N ASP A 249 5.48 24.80 -16.18
CA ASP A 249 5.04 25.60 -15.03
C ASP A 249 5.67 25.11 -13.72
N ILE A 250 5.83 23.80 -13.55
CA ILE A 250 6.52 23.18 -12.40
C ILE A 250 7.99 23.58 -12.38
N ILE A 251 8.67 23.45 -13.53
CA ILE A 251 10.07 23.85 -13.70
C ILE A 251 10.25 25.34 -13.38
N SER A 252 9.29 26.18 -13.78
CA SER A 252 9.30 27.61 -13.52
C SER A 252 9.11 27.91 -12.03
N MET A 253 8.08 27.33 -11.38
CA MET A 253 7.78 27.59 -9.97
C MET A 253 8.89 27.11 -9.03
N PHE A 254 9.59 26.02 -9.38
CA PHE A 254 10.72 25.49 -8.61
C PHE A 254 12.08 26.04 -9.04
N SER A 255 12.12 26.98 -10.01
CA SER A 255 13.36 27.63 -10.41
C SER A 255 13.95 28.50 -9.29
N ASP A 256 15.26 28.77 -9.34
CA ASP A 256 15.93 29.66 -8.38
C ASP A 256 15.29 31.06 -8.29
N ALA A 257 14.59 31.51 -9.34
CA ALA A 257 13.90 32.80 -9.36
C ALA A 257 12.59 32.79 -8.56
N ASN A 258 11.87 31.67 -8.51
CA ASN A 258 10.52 31.59 -7.98
C ASN A 258 10.37 30.70 -6.74
N VAL A 259 11.32 29.81 -6.46
CA VAL A 259 11.20 28.80 -5.40
C VAL A 259 10.96 29.39 -4.02
N ASP A 260 11.60 30.53 -3.69
CA ASP A 260 11.38 31.20 -2.39
C ASP A 260 9.95 31.73 -2.27
N HIS A 261 9.42 32.32 -3.33
CA HIS A 261 8.02 32.77 -3.37
C HIS A 261 7.05 31.58 -3.31
N THR A 262 7.35 30.48 -4.01
CA THR A 262 6.54 29.25 -3.96
C THR A 262 6.45 28.71 -2.54
N VAL A 263 7.58 28.63 -1.84
CA VAL A 263 7.65 28.14 -0.46
C VAL A 263 6.86 29.02 0.50
N GLU A 264 6.99 30.36 0.39
CA GLU A 264 6.22 31.31 1.20
C GLU A 264 4.71 31.22 0.90
N SER A 265 4.33 31.00 -0.37
CA SER A 265 2.92 30.82 -0.76
C SER A 265 2.34 29.55 -0.17
N ILE A 266 3.07 28.42 -0.20
CA ILE A 266 2.67 27.17 0.44
C ILE A 266 2.55 27.35 1.95
N LYS A 267 3.56 27.97 2.59
CA LYS A 267 3.51 28.24 4.01
C LYS A 267 2.28 29.06 4.41
N ALA A 268 2.02 30.15 3.68
CA ALA A 268 0.86 31.00 3.94
C ALA A 268 -0.46 30.23 3.78
N PHE A 269 -0.54 29.33 2.78
CA PHE A 269 -1.69 28.48 2.54
C PHE A 269 -1.90 27.47 3.68
N VAL A 270 -0.87 26.74 4.07
CA VAL A 270 -0.88 25.76 5.17
C VAL A 270 -1.28 26.41 6.50
N ASP A 271 -0.68 27.58 6.82
CA ASP A 271 -0.96 28.31 8.06
C ASP A 271 -2.39 28.88 8.07
N LYS A 272 -2.83 29.49 6.96
CA LYS A 272 -4.16 30.13 6.83
C LYS A 272 -5.30 29.15 7.10
N TYR A 273 -5.17 27.93 6.60
CA TYR A 273 -6.23 26.93 6.69
C TYR A 273 -5.98 25.86 7.76
N ASN A 274 -4.94 26.07 8.57
CA ASN A 274 -4.57 25.23 9.69
C ASN A 274 -4.40 23.75 9.33
N PHE A 275 -3.69 23.50 8.22
CA PHE A 275 -3.29 22.13 7.86
C PHE A 275 -2.15 21.64 8.77
N ASP A 276 -2.13 20.33 9.04
CA ASP A 276 -1.07 19.66 9.80
C ASP A 276 0.18 19.41 8.98
N GLY A 277 0.06 19.47 7.66
CA GLY A 277 1.16 19.25 6.73
C GLY A 277 0.81 19.60 5.30
N PHE A 278 1.77 19.29 4.44
CA PHE A 278 1.73 19.49 3.01
C PHE A 278 2.12 18.18 2.31
N ASP A 279 1.34 17.80 1.32
CA ASP A 279 1.63 16.70 0.41
C ASP A 279 1.94 17.21 -0.99
N LEU A 280 2.86 16.55 -1.68
CA LEU A 280 3.22 16.85 -3.06
C LEU A 280 3.07 15.57 -3.90
N ASP A 281 2.16 15.62 -4.85
CA ASP A 281 1.97 14.57 -5.84
C ASP A 281 2.51 15.01 -7.20
N TYR A 282 3.86 14.89 -7.37
CA TYR A 282 4.55 15.24 -8.61
C TYR A 282 4.79 14.03 -9.51
N GLU A 283 3.95 13.87 -10.53
CA GLU A 283 3.96 12.73 -11.43
C GLU A 283 4.40 13.13 -12.88
N PHE A 284 5.69 13.10 -13.25
CA PHE A 284 6.88 12.79 -12.43
C PHE A 284 8.02 13.72 -12.84
N PRO A 285 9.03 13.97 -11.97
CA PRO A 285 10.27 14.61 -12.42
C PRO A 285 10.92 13.74 -13.49
N ASN A 286 11.22 14.32 -14.67
CA ASN A 286 11.70 13.56 -15.84
C ASN A 286 13.11 13.94 -16.30
N SER A 287 13.76 14.87 -15.60
CA SER A 287 15.11 15.31 -15.91
C SER A 287 15.94 15.53 -14.64
N LYS A 288 17.28 15.48 -14.78
CA LYS A 288 18.18 15.81 -13.66
C LYS A 288 17.97 17.23 -13.13
N ASN A 289 17.53 18.15 -13.96
CA ASN A 289 17.24 19.52 -13.54
C ASN A 289 16.00 19.57 -12.65
N GLU A 290 14.93 18.88 -13.02
CA GLU A 290 13.71 18.80 -12.21
C GLU A 290 13.98 18.16 -10.86
N TRP A 291 14.73 17.05 -10.81
CA TRP A 291 15.15 16.44 -9.55
C TRP A 291 15.97 17.38 -8.68
N LYS A 292 16.91 18.14 -9.28
CA LYS A 292 17.69 19.16 -8.54
C LYS A 292 16.79 20.26 -7.98
N GLN A 293 15.82 20.73 -8.76
CA GLN A 293 14.87 21.75 -8.34
C GLN A 293 13.97 21.22 -7.22
N LEU A 294 13.44 20.01 -7.33
CA LEU A 294 12.64 19.36 -6.31
C LEU A 294 13.42 19.20 -4.99
N ASN A 295 14.67 18.72 -5.05
CA ASN A 295 15.53 18.62 -3.86
C ASN A 295 15.75 20.00 -3.20
N ASN A 296 16.00 21.05 -3.96
CA ASN A 296 16.16 22.41 -3.45
C ASN A 296 14.86 22.95 -2.83
N PHE A 297 13.73 22.74 -3.50
CA PHE A 297 12.41 23.12 -3.00
C PHE A 297 12.12 22.47 -1.64
N LEU A 298 12.30 21.16 -1.52
CA LEU A 298 12.02 20.43 -0.28
C LEU A 298 12.87 20.91 0.90
N ARG A 299 14.17 21.23 0.69
CA ARG A 299 15.02 21.82 1.74
C ARG A 299 14.49 23.16 2.24
N LYS A 300 14.05 24.00 1.28
CA LYS A 300 13.48 25.31 1.63
C LYS A 300 12.14 25.18 2.33
N LEU A 301 11.31 24.26 1.87
CA LEU A 301 10.01 23.98 2.48
C LEU A 301 10.16 23.48 3.94
N ASP A 302 11.04 22.53 4.21
CA ASP A 302 11.32 22.05 5.58
C ASP A 302 11.76 23.19 6.50
N THR A 303 12.54 24.12 5.99
CA THR A 303 12.97 25.31 6.74
C THR A 303 11.82 26.25 7.03
N ALA A 304 10.89 26.40 6.09
CA ALA A 304 9.76 27.35 6.19
C ALA A 304 8.61 26.83 7.07
N ILE A 305 8.38 25.50 7.08
CA ILE A 305 7.28 24.86 7.83
C ILE A 305 7.81 23.78 8.80
N PRO A 306 8.73 24.11 9.72
CA PRO A 306 9.50 23.13 10.50
C PRO A 306 8.64 22.28 11.46
N ASP A 307 7.44 22.72 11.77
CA ASP A 307 6.50 22.03 12.68
C ASP A 307 5.37 21.29 11.95
N LYS A 308 5.39 21.31 10.61
CA LYS A 308 4.40 20.65 9.75
C LYS A 308 4.95 19.36 9.16
N LEU A 309 4.07 18.47 8.73
CA LEU A 309 4.44 17.24 8.05
C LEU A 309 4.75 17.54 6.57
N ILE A 310 5.78 16.90 6.04
CA ILE A 310 6.08 16.88 4.61
C ILE A 310 5.84 15.46 4.11
N SER A 311 4.84 15.30 3.26
CA SER A 311 4.45 14.07 2.60
C SER A 311 4.68 14.19 1.10
N LEU A 312 5.00 13.08 0.45
CA LEU A 312 5.14 13.00 -1.00
C LEU A 312 4.50 11.73 -1.54
N ALA A 313 3.63 11.85 -2.55
CA ALA A 313 3.25 10.72 -3.40
C ALA A 313 4.44 10.35 -4.29
N ILE A 314 4.93 9.11 -4.18
CA ILE A 314 6.17 8.68 -4.83
C ILE A 314 5.95 7.39 -5.60
N ALA A 315 6.32 7.40 -6.89
CA ALA A 315 6.46 6.17 -7.65
C ALA A 315 7.84 5.51 -7.41
N PRO A 316 7.91 4.17 -7.26
CA PRO A 316 9.15 3.50 -6.88
C PRO A 316 10.10 3.26 -8.08
N TRP A 317 10.37 4.30 -8.88
CA TRP A 317 11.32 4.25 -10.01
C TRP A 317 12.00 5.59 -10.23
N ASP A 318 13.20 5.53 -10.77
CA ASP A 318 14.04 6.69 -11.19
C ASP A 318 14.28 7.74 -10.09
N LEU A 319 14.31 7.31 -8.82
CA LEU A 319 14.50 8.18 -7.68
C LEU A 319 15.88 8.85 -7.69
N GLN A 320 15.91 10.18 -7.58
CA GLN A 320 17.13 10.98 -7.53
C GLN A 320 17.08 12.02 -6.39
N PHE A 321 16.53 11.60 -5.25
CA PHE A 321 16.59 12.40 -4.02
C PHE A 321 18.01 12.43 -3.45
N ASP A 322 18.42 13.59 -2.97
CA ASP A 322 19.63 13.71 -2.18
C ASP A 322 19.42 13.08 -0.78
N GLU A 323 20.49 12.54 -0.18
CA GLU A 323 20.40 11.81 1.10
C GLU A 323 19.86 12.67 2.26
N ASP A 324 20.18 13.96 2.28
CA ASP A 324 19.66 14.91 3.28
C ASP A 324 18.18 15.23 3.04
N VAL A 325 17.72 15.25 1.79
CA VAL A 325 16.32 15.48 1.44
C VAL A 325 15.45 14.29 1.85
N ILE A 326 15.91 13.05 1.66
CA ILE A 326 15.19 11.88 2.13
C ILE A 326 14.87 11.98 3.65
N LYS A 327 15.81 12.54 4.42
CA LYS A 327 15.66 12.66 5.89
C LYS A 327 14.62 13.68 6.36
N ILE A 328 14.28 14.65 5.50
CA ILE A 328 13.26 15.66 5.81
C ILE A 328 11.85 15.27 5.38
N ILE A 329 11.75 14.30 4.49
CA ILE A 329 10.45 13.72 4.11
C ILE A 329 9.92 12.91 5.29
N ASP A 330 8.81 13.35 5.88
CA ASP A 330 8.19 12.64 7.01
C ASP A 330 7.48 11.37 6.54
N ARG A 331 6.86 11.39 5.34
CA ARG A 331 6.07 10.31 4.76
C ARG A 331 6.27 10.21 3.27
N ALA A 332 6.46 9.00 2.80
CA ALA A 332 6.49 8.66 1.40
C ALA A 332 5.28 7.76 1.11
N GLU A 333 4.29 8.34 0.47
CA GLU A 333 3.06 7.68 0.01
C GLU A 333 3.38 6.91 -1.26
N VAL A 334 3.81 5.64 -1.11
CA VAL A 334 4.39 4.90 -2.23
C VAL A 334 3.28 4.37 -3.13
N MET A 335 3.17 4.88 -4.34
CA MET A 335 2.16 4.49 -5.33
C MET A 335 2.46 3.11 -5.91
N LEU A 336 1.91 2.04 -5.29
CA LEU A 336 2.12 0.65 -5.66
C LEU A 336 0.96 0.07 -6.49
N TYR A 337 0.40 0.91 -7.34
CA TYR A 337 -0.71 0.59 -8.24
C TYR A 337 -0.44 1.12 -9.65
N ASP A 338 -1.32 0.80 -10.59
CA ASP A 338 -1.15 1.10 -12.03
C ASP A 338 0.11 0.53 -12.67
N MET A 339 0.75 -0.42 -12.00
CA MET A 339 1.91 -1.18 -12.49
C MET A 339 1.43 -2.55 -13.00
N PHE A 340 1.18 -2.63 -14.30
CA PHE A 340 0.50 -3.75 -14.94
C PHE A 340 1.42 -4.93 -15.23
N THR A 341 0.94 -6.13 -14.93
CA THR A 341 1.53 -7.39 -15.40
C THR A 341 1.26 -7.61 -16.90
N ALA A 342 1.84 -8.67 -17.46
CA ALA A 342 1.52 -9.11 -18.82
C ALA A 342 0.04 -9.52 -19.00
N HIS A 343 -0.66 -9.87 -17.92
CA HIS A 343 -2.09 -10.20 -17.91
C HIS A 343 -2.99 -8.97 -17.67
N GLY A 344 -2.42 -7.79 -17.56
CA GLY A 344 -3.15 -6.56 -17.26
C GLY A 344 -3.56 -6.39 -15.78
N TYR A 345 -3.09 -7.24 -14.89
CA TYR A 345 -3.36 -7.10 -13.46
C TYR A 345 -2.50 -5.97 -12.89
N HIS A 346 -3.09 -5.07 -12.14
CA HIS A 346 -2.39 -3.99 -11.48
C HIS A 346 -2.34 -4.20 -9.97
N SER A 347 -1.30 -3.66 -9.31
CA SER A 347 -1.17 -3.72 -7.84
C SER A 347 -1.26 -5.13 -7.24
N ILE A 348 -0.72 -6.14 -7.93
CA ILE A 348 -0.58 -7.48 -7.37
C ILE A 348 0.42 -7.49 -6.21
N PHE A 349 0.34 -8.46 -5.31
CA PHE A 349 1.23 -8.53 -4.14
C PHE A 349 2.73 -8.43 -4.48
N PRO A 350 3.28 -9.12 -5.49
CA PRO A 350 4.69 -8.95 -5.88
C PRO A 350 5.09 -7.54 -6.31
N VAL A 351 4.18 -6.75 -6.87
CA VAL A 351 4.43 -5.33 -7.19
C VAL A 351 4.70 -4.55 -5.91
N THR A 352 3.90 -4.78 -4.88
CA THR A 352 4.08 -4.21 -3.54
C THR A 352 5.48 -4.50 -2.99
N VAL A 353 5.87 -5.78 -2.94
CA VAL A 353 7.19 -6.21 -2.44
C VAL A 353 8.34 -5.56 -3.22
N ASN A 354 8.24 -5.55 -4.54
CA ASN A 354 9.27 -4.97 -5.40
C ASN A 354 9.38 -3.45 -5.24
N GLY A 355 8.25 -2.76 -5.10
CA GLY A 355 8.23 -1.31 -4.90
C GLY A 355 8.87 -0.91 -3.57
N ILE A 356 8.46 -1.54 -2.47
CA ILE A 356 9.07 -1.29 -1.15
C ILE A 356 10.58 -1.59 -1.15
N ASN A 357 11.03 -2.69 -1.79
CA ASN A 357 12.46 -2.96 -1.96
C ASN A 357 13.22 -1.83 -2.68
N LYS A 358 12.60 -1.21 -3.69
CA LYS A 358 13.22 -0.10 -4.42
C LYS A 358 13.31 1.16 -3.56
N MET A 359 12.28 1.48 -2.78
CA MET A 359 12.29 2.61 -1.86
C MET A 359 13.40 2.47 -0.80
N LEU A 360 13.52 1.29 -0.17
CA LEU A 360 14.58 1.02 0.80
C LEU A 360 15.98 1.12 0.17
N LYS A 361 16.16 0.64 -1.07
CA LYS A 361 17.41 0.81 -1.83
C LYS A 361 17.67 2.28 -2.22
N GLY A 362 16.63 3.06 -2.40
CA GLY A 362 16.68 4.50 -2.62
C GLY A 362 17.08 5.30 -1.38
N GLY A 363 17.21 4.66 -0.21
CA GLY A 363 17.67 5.29 1.03
C GLY A 363 16.57 5.68 2.02
N PHE A 364 15.30 5.38 1.73
CA PHE A 364 14.20 5.63 2.66
C PHE A 364 14.22 4.65 3.83
N ASP A 365 13.91 5.13 5.02
CA ASP A 365 13.68 4.29 6.18
C ASP A 365 12.27 3.67 6.17
N ARG A 366 12.12 2.48 6.75
CA ARG A 366 10.83 1.76 6.79
C ARG A 366 9.70 2.59 7.38
N GLN A 367 9.99 3.36 8.42
CA GLN A 367 9.00 4.20 9.10
C GLN A 367 8.52 5.42 8.29
N GLN A 368 9.24 5.78 7.21
CA GLN A 368 8.82 6.83 6.29
C GLN A 368 7.86 6.29 5.22
N LEU A 369 7.82 4.98 4.97
CA LEU A 369 7.10 4.38 3.86
C LEU A 369 5.66 4.04 4.25
N ASP A 370 4.71 4.59 3.52
CA ASP A 370 3.32 4.19 3.53
C ASP A 370 3.02 3.40 2.25
N LEU A 371 2.59 2.15 2.41
CA LEU A 371 2.36 1.20 1.33
C LEU A 371 1.05 1.53 0.61
N GLY A 372 1.13 2.02 -0.63
CA GLY A 372 -0.03 2.43 -1.40
C GLY A 372 -0.88 1.28 -1.92
N VAL A 373 -2.19 1.36 -1.69
CA VAL A 373 -3.18 0.39 -2.17
C VAL A 373 -4.31 1.09 -2.94
N PRO A 374 -4.78 0.50 -4.06
CA PRO A 374 -5.89 1.06 -4.81
C PRO A 374 -7.24 0.54 -4.27
N PHE A 375 -8.18 1.45 -4.07
CA PHE A 375 -9.59 1.12 -3.82
C PHE A 375 -10.43 1.26 -5.09
N TYR A 376 -9.80 1.01 -6.22
CA TYR A 376 -10.41 1.09 -7.56
C TYR A 376 -9.94 -0.08 -8.44
N SER A 377 -10.68 -0.31 -9.52
CA SER A 377 -10.37 -1.34 -10.50
C SER A 377 -9.60 -0.79 -11.69
N ARG A 378 -8.90 -1.69 -12.39
CA ARG A 378 -8.41 -1.44 -13.74
C ARG A 378 -8.84 -2.55 -14.70
N PRO A 379 -9.31 -2.22 -15.91
CA PRO A 379 -9.60 -3.22 -16.93
C PRO A 379 -8.31 -3.90 -17.37
N THR A 380 -8.32 -5.23 -17.40
CA THR A 380 -7.12 -6.02 -17.73
C THR A 380 -6.64 -5.82 -19.17
N ASN A 381 -7.54 -5.41 -20.07
CA ASN A 381 -7.20 -5.06 -21.45
C ASN A 381 -6.74 -3.60 -21.62
N ARG A 382 -6.80 -2.77 -20.55
CA ARG A 382 -6.45 -1.34 -20.54
C ARG A 382 -7.25 -0.45 -21.51
N LEU A 383 -8.39 -0.91 -22.00
CA LEU A 383 -9.20 -0.17 -22.97
C LEU A 383 -10.38 0.57 -22.36
N GLY A 384 -10.77 0.22 -21.15
CA GLY A 384 -11.87 0.83 -20.42
C GLY A 384 -11.41 1.75 -19.29
N TYR A 385 -12.39 2.36 -18.64
CA TYR A 385 -12.16 3.22 -17.49
C TYR A 385 -11.94 2.41 -16.22
N TRP A 386 -11.30 3.01 -15.21
CA TRP A 386 -11.29 2.49 -13.86
C TRP A 386 -12.66 2.70 -13.20
N GLY A 387 -12.98 1.91 -12.19
CA GLY A 387 -14.21 2.04 -11.42
C GLY A 387 -13.95 1.91 -9.93
N ASN A 388 -14.73 2.62 -9.12
CA ASN A 388 -14.64 2.55 -7.67
C ASN A 388 -14.98 1.14 -7.18
N TYR A 389 -14.32 0.67 -6.13
CA TYR A 389 -14.57 -0.64 -5.54
C TYR A 389 -16.04 -0.84 -5.16
N ASN A 390 -16.69 0.17 -4.55
CA ASN A 390 -18.10 0.15 -4.16
C ASN A 390 -19.10 -0.01 -5.32
N GLN A 391 -18.70 0.27 -6.57
CA GLN A 391 -19.55 0.06 -7.74
C GLN A 391 -19.77 -1.42 -8.08
N TYR A 392 -19.01 -2.29 -7.48
CA TYR A 392 -19.04 -3.74 -7.76
C TYR A 392 -19.60 -4.56 -6.59
N GLU A 393 -20.25 -3.94 -5.61
CA GLU A 393 -20.71 -4.56 -4.37
C GLU A 393 -21.39 -5.94 -4.59
N ASP A 394 -22.27 -6.04 -5.60
CA ASP A 394 -23.01 -7.27 -5.96
C ASP A 394 -22.12 -8.40 -6.55
N LYS A 395 -20.85 -8.14 -6.81
CA LYS A 395 -19.88 -9.07 -7.43
C LYS A 395 -18.66 -9.31 -6.56
N LEU A 396 -18.56 -8.60 -5.44
CA LEU A 396 -17.43 -8.73 -4.53
C LEU A 396 -17.54 -10.00 -3.69
N ASP A 397 -16.42 -10.61 -3.41
CA ASP A 397 -16.22 -11.55 -2.33
C ASP A 397 -14.87 -11.29 -1.65
N ARG A 398 -14.59 -12.03 -0.58
CA ARG A 398 -13.36 -11.81 0.20
C ARG A 398 -12.07 -12.04 -0.58
N TYR A 399 -12.07 -12.92 -1.60
CA TYR A 399 -10.84 -13.47 -2.18
C TYR A 399 -10.63 -13.12 -3.65
N THR A 400 -11.70 -12.80 -4.38
CA THR A 400 -11.65 -12.63 -5.83
C THR A 400 -11.11 -11.26 -6.23
N ASN A 401 -10.01 -11.25 -6.99
CA ASN A 401 -9.41 -10.03 -7.54
C ASN A 401 -9.85 -9.74 -8.99
N LEU A 402 -10.55 -10.65 -9.66
CA LEU A 402 -11.04 -10.49 -11.02
C LEU A 402 -12.56 -10.45 -11.07
N ILE A 403 -13.09 -9.34 -11.57
CA ILE A 403 -14.54 -9.13 -11.72
C ILE A 403 -14.88 -9.05 -13.20
N TYR A 404 -15.95 -9.74 -13.61
CA TYR A 404 -16.46 -9.70 -14.97
C TYR A 404 -17.77 -8.93 -15.03
N PHE A 405 -17.81 -7.90 -15.88
CA PHE A 405 -19.03 -7.13 -16.13
C PHE A 405 -18.99 -6.49 -17.53
N ASN A 406 -20.15 -6.03 -18.00
CA ASN A 406 -20.24 -5.31 -19.25
C ASN A 406 -19.89 -3.85 -19.04
N ASP A 407 -19.03 -3.32 -19.89
CA ASP A 407 -18.57 -1.95 -19.85
C ASP A 407 -18.38 -1.39 -21.26
N PHE A 408 -17.80 -0.20 -21.35
CA PHE A 408 -17.45 0.44 -22.62
C PHE A 408 -15.96 0.73 -22.66
N ASP A 409 -15.36 0.60 -23.85
CA ASP A 409 -14.00 1.06 -24.09
C ASP A 409 -13.92 2.61 -24.13
N HIS A 410 -12.70 3.15 -24.19
CA HIS A 410 -12.47 4.60 -24.27
C HIS A 410 -13.09 5.25 -25.54
N SER A 411 -13.50 4.47 -26.54
CA SER A 411 -14.18 4.91 -27.73
C SER A 411 -15.71 4.79 -27.63
N GLY A 412 -16.23 4.29 -26.50
CA GLY A 412 -17.66 4.10 -26.25
C GLY A 412 -18.24 2.83 -26.85
N ASN A 413 -17.40 1.87 -27.29
CA ASN A 413 -17.90 0.58 -27.81
C ASN A 413 -18.17 -0.38 -26.65
N PRO A 414 -19.29 -1.13 -26.67
CA PRO A 414 -19.55 -2.14 -25.66
C PRO A 414 -18.45 -3.21 -25.60
N MET A 415 -18.00 -3.52 -24.40
CA MET A 415 -17.05 -4.59 -24.14
C MET A 415 -17.39 -5.33 -22.85
N THR A 416 -17.07 -6.63 -22.81
CA THR A 416 -17.00 -7.38 -21.56
C THR A 416 -15.53 -7.44 -21.16
N ALA A 417 -15.17 -6.67 -20.15
CA ALA A 417 -13.80 -6.60 -19.68
C ALA A 417 -13.71 -7.18 -18.27
N PRO A 418 -12.78 -8.10 -18.00
CA PRO A 418 -12.42 -8.39 -16.63
C PRO A 418 -11.72 -7.17 -16.03
N GLN A 419 -12.21 -6.77 -14.86
CA GLN A 419 -11.61 -5.71 -14.03
C GLN A 419 -10.78 -6.38 -12.94
N TYR A 420 -9.56 -5.89 -12.73
CA TYR A 420 -8.73 -6.31 -11.61
C TYR A 420 -8.89 -5.33 -10.46
N ILE A 421 -9.22 -5.84 -9.29
CA ILE A 421 -9.34 -5.11 -8.02
C ILE A 421 -8.34 -5.68 -7.01
N ASN A 422 -8.20 -5.01 -5.87
CA ASN A 422 -7.65 -5.63 -4.67
C ASN A 422 -8.81 -6.04 -3.76
N SER A 423 -9.00 -7.34 -3.59
CA SER A 423 -10.01 -7.91 -2.70
C SER A 423 -9.70 -7.65 -1.21
N VAL A 424 -10.65 -7.89 -0.33
CA VAL A 424 -10.45 -7.85 1.13
C VAL A 424 -9.21 -8.66 1.53
N GLN A 425 -9.01 -9.86 0.96
CA GLN A 425 -7.85 -10.69 1.28
C GLN A 425 -6.54 -10.06 0.80
N MET A 426 -6.50 -9.51 -0.40
CA MET A 426 -5.30 -8.84 -0.93
C MET A 426 -4.91 -7.63 -0.07
N ILE A 427 -5.88 -6.85 0.38
CA ILE A 427 -5.65 -5.71 1.30
C ILE A 427 -5.15 -6.21 2.66
N SER A 428 -5.74 -7.28 3.19
CA SER A 428 -5.28 -7.90 4.44
C SER A 428 -3.83 -8.40 4.35
N ASP A 429 -3.47 -9.06 3.24
CA ASP A 429 -2.11 -9.55 2.99
C ASP A 429 -1.08 -8.40 2.94
N LYS A 430 -1.41 -7.32 2.23
CA LYS A 430 -0.57 -6.13 2.13
C LYS A 430 -0.42 -5.42 3.48
N THR A 431 -1.49 -5.35 4.25
CA THR A 431 -1.46 -4.75 5.60
C THR A 431 -0.62 -5.60 6.55
N ALA A 432 -0.81 -6.94 6.54
CA ALA A 432 0.02 -7.84 7.34
C ALA A 432 1.50 -7.72 6.97
N PHE A 433 1.81 -7.66 5.67
CA PHE A 433 3.17 -7.45 5.18
C PHE A 433 3.76 -6.11 5.66
N ALA A 434 2.98 -5.02 5.64
CA ALA A 434 3.43 -3.72 6.14
C ALA A 434 3.78 -3.78 7.63
N VAL A 435 2.93 -4.42 8.45
CA VAL A 435 3.19 -4.67 9.88
C VAL A 435 4.44 -5.52 10.07
N ASP A 436 4.54 -6.67 9.39
CA ASP A 436 5.64 -7.62 9.52
C ASP A 436 6.98 -7.01 9.13
N CYS A 437 6.98 -6.11 8.14
CA CYS A 437 8.15 -5.35 7.70
C CYS A 437 8.49 -4.16 8.58
N GLY A 438 7.61 -3.75 9.49
CA GLY A 438 7.76 -2.52 10.28
C GLY A 438 7.71 -1.26 9.42
N LEU A 439 6.83 -1.21 8.41
CA LEU A 439 6.59 0.01 7.63
C LEU A 439 5.87 1.05 8.48
N GLY A 440 5.91 2.30 8.04
CA GLY A 440 5.23 3.41 8.71
C GLY A 440 3.72 3.36 8.57
N GLY A 441 3.20 2.96 7.40
CA GLY A 441 1.77 2.98 7.17
C GLY A 441 1.29 2.24 5.92
N ILE A 442 -0.02 2.37 5.72
CA ILE A 442 -0.75 2.05 4.49
C ILE A 442 -1.32 3.35 3.95
N MET A 443 -1.17 3.60 2.65
CA MET A 443 -1.81 4.70 1.96
C MET A 443 -2.91 4.19 1.02
N VAL A 444 -4.06 4.85 1.03
CA VAL A 444 -5.24 4.47 0.25
C VAL A 444 -5.57 5.50 -0.81
N TRP A 445 -5.65 5.10 -2.07
CA TRP A 445 -6.25 5.86 -3.16
C TRP A 445 -7.58 5.23 -3.55
N HIS A 446 -8.74 5.86 -3.28
CA HIS A 446 -9.01 6.95 -2.37
C HIS A 446 -10.28 6.65 -1.53
N MET A 447 -10.56 7.47 -0.51
CA MET A 447 -11.53 7.21 0.54
C MET A 447 -12.93 6.84 0.03
N THR A 448 -13.48 7.62 -0.90
CA THR A 448 -14.86 7.46 -1.37
C THR A 448 -15.07 6.30 -2.36
N CYS A 449 -13.99 5.55 -2.66
CA CYS A 449 -14.10 4.34 -3.46
C CYS A 449 -14.54 3.11 -2.67
N ASP A 450 -14.44 3.12 -1.33
CA ASP A 450 -14.78 1.96 -0.49
C ASP A 450 -16.28 1.82 -0.26
N LEU A 451 -16.67 0.64 0.22
CA LEU A 451 -17.96 0.38 0.85
C LEU A 451 -18.03 1.05 2.24
N PRO A 452 -19.21 1.31 2.80
CA PRO A 452 -19.34 1.83 4.16
C PRO A 452 -18.51 1.01 5.16
N TYR A 453 -17.87 1.67 6.13
CA TYR A 453 -16.95 1.00 7.08
C TYR A 453 -17.59 -0.18 7.84
N SER A 454 -18.88 -0.14 8.05
CA SER A 454 -19.63 -1.25 8.69
C SER A 454 -19.83 -2.46 7.79
N HIS A 455 -19.58 -2.35 6.49
CA HIS A 455 -19.78 -3.44 5.54
C HIS A 455 -18.70 -4.52 5.73
N GLU A 456 -19.07 -5.80 5.63
CA GLU A 456 -18.12 -6.92 5.82
C GLU A 456 -17.00 -6.97 4.79
N LEU A 457 -17.23 -6.42 3.60
CA LEU A 457 -16.25 -6.33 2.51
C LEU A 457 -15.60 -4.95 2.39
N SER A 458 -15.73 -4.05 3.39
CA SER A 458 -15.01 -2.78 3.39
C SER A 458 -13.50 -3.00 3.48
N LEU A 459 -12.75 -2.33 2.62
CA LEU A 459 -11.30 -2.42 2.56
C LEU A 459 -10.61 -1.67 3.71
N PHE A 460 -11.17 -0.54 4.19
CA PHE A 460 -10.70 0.10 5.42
C PHE A 460 -10.89 -0.78 6.63
N LYS A 461 -12.05 -1.46 6.70
CA LYS A 461 -12.28 -2.45 7.77
C LYS A 461 -11.24 -3.57 7.70
N ALA A 462 -10.92 -4.08 6.51
CA ALA A 462 -9.91 -5.11 6.32
C ALA A 462 -8.52 -4.68 6.82
N ILE A 463 -8.11 -3.42 6.56
CA ILE A 463 -6.87 -2.84 7.11
C ILE A 463 -6.89 -2.87 8.63
N ASN A 464 -7.94 -2.33 9.26
CA ASN A 464 -8.00 -2.19 10.71
C ASN A 464 -8.19 -3.53 11.45
N ASP A 465 -8.97 -4.45 10.89
CA ASP A 465 -9.10 -5.82 11.42
C ASP A 465 -7.75 -6.55 11.37
N THR A 466 -6.98 -6.39 10.29
CA THR A 466 -5.64 -6.99 10.16
C THR A 466 -4.66 -6.37 11.14
N LYS A 467 -4.64 -5.05 11.30
CA LYS A 467 -3.85 -4.37 12.34
C LYS A 467 -4.17 -4.93 13.73
N SER A 468 -5.45 -5.04 14.05
CA SER A 468 -5.92 -5.55 15.36
C SER A 468 -5.52 -7.00 15.57
N ALA A 469 -5.67 -7.85 14.55
CA ALA A 469 -5.27 -9.25 14.62
C ALA A 469 -3.75 -9.46 14.73
N LYS A 470 -2.94 -8.50 14.30
CA LYS A 470 -1.47 -8.51 14.43
C LYS A 470 -0.96 -7.94 15.76
N GLN A 471 -1.82 -7.36 16.60
CA GLN A 471 -1.43 -6.90 17.94
C GLN A 471 -1.23 -8.08 18.91
N ASN A 472 -0.38 -7.86 19.94
CA ASN A 472 -0.16 -8.81 21.03
C ASN A 472 -1.34 -8.83 22.02
#